data_2367dd41c7d8b8a854f305d2a18aeea8
#
_entry.id   2367dd41c7d8b8a854f305d2a18aeea8
#
_cell.length_a   1.000
_cell.length_b   1.000
_cell.length_c   1.000
_cell.angle_alpha   90.00
_cell.angle_beta   90.00
_cell.angle_gamma   90.00
#
_symmetry.space_group_name_H-M   'P 1'
#
loop_
_entity.id
_entity.type
_entity.pdbx_description
1 polymer ?
#
loop_
_entity_poly.entity_id
_entity_poly.type
_entity_poly.pdbx_seq_one_letter_code
_entity_poly.pdbx_strand_id
1 'polypeptide(L)'
;MTKGIQYYDVGEQIELFLLIKNATKGIASNGKPFLTLILQDQSGEIEAKLWDASNDDEKNYAPQKIVKVLGDIQNYRGRNQLRIRHIRPASPEDPVNLSDFLETAPVSQDEMISKITQFIFEMKNPNIQRITRHLLKKHQESFLEYPAATKNHHEFVSGLAYHVTSMLDLAKAIADLYPSLDKDLLYAGVILHDLGKVIELSGPVSTSYTVVGNLLGHITIMVNEIGKAADELGISGEEVLMLQHLVLSHHGKAEWGSPKPPLIKEAEILHLIDNLDAKMNMLDRALARVKPGEFTERIFALDNRSFYKPTFHK
;
A
#
# COMPACT_ATOMS: atom_id res chain seq x y z
N MET A 1 6.73 -19.52 17.28
CA MET A 1 6.93 -18.50 16.21
C MET A 1 8.42 -18.25 16.10
N THR A 2 8.98 -18.27 14.92
CA THR A 2 10.37 -17.87 14.66
C THR A 2 10.52 -16.38 14.95
N LYS A 3 11.65 -15.98 15.55
CA LYS A 3 12.01 -14.58 15.83
C LYS A 3 12.09 -13.83 14.48
N GLY A 4 11.36 -12.72 14.35
CA GLY A 4 11.39 -11.91 13.13
C GLY A 4 12.72 -11.17 12.95
N ILE A 5 13.07 -10.85 11.70
CA ILE A 5 14.39 -10.32 11.32
C ILE A 5 14.76 -9.02 12.06
N GLN A 6 13.81 -8.14 12.34
CA GLN A 6 14.08 -6.88 13.04
C GLN A 6 14.42 -7.04 14.53
N TYR A 7 14.16 -8.21 15.13
CA TYR A 7 14.38 -8.46 16.55
C TYR A 7 15.73 -9.14 16.85
N TYR A 8 16.55 -9.39 15.82
CA TYR A 8 17.90 -9.92 16.01
C TYR A 8 18.90 -8.82 16.33
N ASP A 9 19.76 -9.10 17.30
CA ASP A 9 20.79 -8.19 17.75
C ASP A 9 22.11 -8.39 16.97
N VAL A 10 22.98 -7.37 17.02
CA VAL A 10 24.32 -7.43 16.43
C VAL A 10 25.11 -8.58 17.08
N GLY A 11 25.72 -9.43 16.26
CA GLY A 11 26.48 -10.61 16.66
C GLY A 11 25.67 -11.90 16.65
N GLU A 12 24.34 -11.85 16.51
CA GLU A 12 23.53 -13.05 16.35
C GLU A 12 23.68 -13.66 14.94
N GLN A 13 23.68 -14.98 14.88
CA GLN A 13 23.58 -15.74 13.64
C GLN A 13 22.12 -16.07 13.36
N ILE A 14 21.74 -15.95 12.09
CA ILE A 14 20.38 -16.28 11.64
C ILE A 14 20.40 -17.39 10.59
N GLU A 15 19.36 -18.20 10.59
CA GLU A 15 18.99 -19.09 9.49
C GLU A 15 17.48 -18.93 9.27
N LEU A 16 17.09 -18.13 8.26
CA LEU A 16 15.70 -17.73 8.02
C LEU A 16 15.35 -17.82 6.54
N PHE A 17 14.08 -18.02 6.26
CA PHE A 17 13.51 -17.64 4.97
C PHE A 17 13.16 -16.15 4.99
N LEU A 18 13.51 -15.46 3.91
CA LEU A 18 13.26 -14.02 3.75
C LEU A 18 12.86 -13.74 2.29
N LEU A 19 12.04 -12.73 2.10
CA LEU A 19 11.65 -12.25 0.77
C LEU A 19 12.64 -11.18 0.29
N ILE A 20 13.09 -11.29 -0.95
CA ILE A 20 13.89 -10.22 -1.58
C ILE A 20 12.94 -9.11 -2.04
N LYS A 21 12.98 -7.97 -1.36
CA LYS A 21 12.24 -6.77 -1.73
C LYS A 21 12.93 -6.00 -2.85
N ASN A 22 14.26 -5.92 -2.78
CA ASN A 22 15.07 -5.24 -3.79
C ASN A 22 16.44 -5.92 -3.93
N ALA A 23 17.02 -5.85 -5.13
CA ALA A 23 18.36 -6.36 -5.43
C ALA A 23 19.09 -5.35 -6.33
N THR A 24 20.28 -4.93 -5.91
CA THR A 24 21.13 -4.01 -6.69
C THR A 24 22.55 -4.55 -6.79
N LYS A 25 23.11 -4.53 -8.01
CA LYS A 25 24.48 -4.93 -8.27
C LYS A 25 25.43 -3.76 -8.04
N GLY A 26 26.55 -4.03 -7.40
CA GLY A 26 27.64 -3.09 -7.21
C GLY A 26 29.00 -3.73 -7.53
N ILE A 27 30.02 -2.90 -7.62
CA ILE A 27 31.42 -3.31 -7.76
C ILE A 27 32.18 -2.81 -6.55
N ALA A 28 32.83 -3.71 -5.83
CA ALA A 28 33.66 -3.38 -4.68
C ALA A 28 35.00 -2.75 -5.10
N SER A 29 35.70 -2.11 -4.15
CA SER A 29 37.00 -1.46 -4.40
C SER A 29 38.08 -2.39 -4.94
N ASN A 30 37.94 -3.71 -4.69
CA ASN A 30 38.82 -4.74 -5.24
C ASN A 30 38.40 -5.24 -6.64
N GLY A 31 37.42 -4.58 -7.29
CA GLY A 31 36.91 -4.93 -8.62
C GLY A 31 35.93 -6.10 -8.68
N LYS A 32 35.63 -6.74 -7.53
CA LYS A 32 34.69 -7.88 -7.50
C LYS A 32 33.25 -7.41 -7.42
N PRO A 33 32.31 -8.07 -8.11
CA PRO A 33 30.90 -7.76 -8.03
C PRO A 33 30.30 -8.20 -6.69
N PHE A 34 29.27 -7.48 -6.25
CA PHE A 34 28.45 -7.86 -5.09
C PHE A 34 26.99 -7.50 -5.34
N LEU A 35 26.08 -8.19 -4.66
CA LEU A 35 24.67 -7.81 -4.61
C LEU A 35 24.34 -7.19 -3.25
N THR A 36 23.65 -6.07 -3.28
CA THR A 36 22.94 -5.53 -2.13
C THR A 36 21.51 -5.99 -2.24
N LEU A 37 21.06 -6.76 -1.26
CA LEU A 37 19.70 -7.26 -1.17
C LEU A 37 19.00 -6.53 -0.02
N ILE A 38 17.78 -6.08 -0.24
CA ILE A 38 16.87 -5.72 0.83
C ILE A 38 16.00 -6.94 1.07
N LEU A 39 16.19 -7.57 2.22
CA LEU A 39 15.48 -8.77 2.64
C LEU A 39 14.43 -8.40 3.69
N GLN A 40 13.25 -9.04 3.63
CA GLN A 40 12.15 -8.74 4.55
C GLN A 40 11.42 -9.99 5.03
N ASP A 41 10.83 -9.88 6.20
CA ASP A 41 9.73 -10.70 6.72
C ASP A 41 8.62 -9.78 7.26
N GLN A 42 7.57 -10.36 7.88
CA GLN A 42 6.48 -9.58 8.48
C GLN A 42 6.94 -8.62 9.58
N SER A 43 8.10 -8.85 10.19
CA SER A 43 8.61 -8.01 11.27
C SER A 43 9.33 -6.76 10.78
N GLY A 44 9.89 -6.77 9.57
CA GLY A 44 10.63 -5.64 9.01
C GLY A 44 11.62 -6.02 7.92
N GLU A 45 12.56 -5.11 7.66
CA GLU A 45 13.53 -5.21 6.57
C GLU A 45 14.97 -5.14 7.11
N ILE A 46 15.89 -5.80 6.38
CA ILE A 46 17.32 -5.70 6.62
C ILE A 46 18.09 -5.61 5.30
N GLU A 47 19.08 -4.74 5.25
CA GLU A 47 20.05 -4.74 4.15
C GLU A 47 21.01 -5.92 4.30
N ALA A 48 21.25 -6.66 3.22
CA ALA A 48 22.16 -7.79 3.17
C ALA A 48 23.18 -7.64 2.04
N LYS A 49 24.40 -8.14 2.25
CA LYS A 49 25.46 -8.14 1.25
C LYS A 49 25.85 -9.56 0.87
N LEU A 50 25.74 -9.87 -0.40
CA LEU A 50 26.29 -11.07 -1.03
C LEU A 50 27.55 -10.69 -1.82
N TRP A 51 28.70 -11.01 -1.28
CA TRP A 51 30.00 -10.70 -1.89
C TRP A 51 30.39 -11.75 -2.95
N ASP A 52 31.21 -11.35 -3.91
CA ASP A 52 31.67 -12.19 -5.03
C ASP A 52 30.52 -12.78 -5.88
N ALA A 53 29.45 -12.01 -6.05
CA ALA A 53 28.24 -12.44 -6.76
C ALA A 53 28.50 -12.76 -8.24
N SER A 54 28.00 -13.90 -8.68
CA SER A 54 28.05 -14.32 -10.10
C SER A 54 26.91 -13.68 -10.92
N ASN A 55 26.99 -13.85 -12.25
CA ASN A 55 25.87 -13.44 -13.12
C ASN A 55 24.60 -14.29 -12.91
N ASP A 56 24.76 -15.53 -12.46
CA ASP A 56 23.62 -16.40 -12.13
C ASP A 56 22.98 -15.99 -10.80
N ASP A 57 23.76 -15.47 -9.84
CA ASP A 57 23.22 -14.92 -8.59
C ASP A 57 22.29 -13.72 -8.83
N GLU A 58 22.62 -12.86 -9.80
CA GLU A 58 21.75 -11.74 -10.19
C GLU A 58 20.36 -12.18 -10.65
N LYS A 59 20.29 -13.32 -11.38
CA LYS A 59 19.02 -13.91 -11.84
C LYS A 59 18.30 -14.67 -10.73
N ASN A 60 19.07 -15.39 -9.91
CA ASN A 60 18.52 -16.24 -8.84
C ASN A 60 18.00 -15.42 -7.66
N TYR A 61 18.59 -14.26 -7.37
CA TYR A 61 18.26 -13.40 -6.25
C TYR A 61 17.59 -12.09 -6.71
N ALA A 62 16.69 -12.20 -7.69
CA ALA A 62 15.87 -11.08 -8.15
C ALA A 62 14.76 -10.71 -7.12
N PRO A 63 14.22 -9.49 -7.16
CA PRO A 63 13.07 -9.12 -6.37
C PRO A 63 11.90 -10.11 -6.49
N GLN A 64 11.07 -10.20 -5.44
CA GLN A 64 9.91 -11.10 -5.31
C GLN A 64 10.25 -12.59 -5.13
N LYS A 65 11.52 -12.95 -5.01
CA LYS A 65 11.90 -14.34 -4.70
C LYS A 65 12.10 -14.54 -3.21
N ILE A 66 11.64 -15.68 -2.71
CA ILE A 66 11.92 -16.14 -1.36
C ILE A 66 13.26 -16.85 -1.37
N VAL A 67 14.09 -16.54 -0.39
CA VAL A 67 15.41 -17.15 -0.19
C VAL A 67 15.58 -17.69 1.20
N LYS A 68 16.27 -18.80 1.36
CA LYS A 68 16.78 -19.26 2.66
C LYS A 68 18.19 -18.68 2.85
N VAL A 69 18.36 -17.94 3.94
CA VAL A 69 19.61 -17.21 4.22
C VAL A 69 20.19 -17.65 5.54
N LEU A 70 21.48 -17.98 5.54
CA LEU A 70 22.33 -18.15 6.71
C LEU A 70 23.32 -16.99 6.76
N GLY A 71 23.40 -16.28 7.88
CA GLY A 71 24.31 -15.14 8.02
C GLY A 71 24.40 -14.58 9.42
N ASP A 72 25.16 -13.51 9.57
CA ASP A 72 25.41 -12.83 10.83
C ASP A 72 24.91 -11.40 10.80
N ILE A 73 24.23 -10.97 11.86
CA ILE A 73 23.83 -9.57 12.02
C ILE A 73 25.05 -8.77 12.49
N GLN A 74 25.39 -7.73 11.76
CA GLN A 74 26.49 -6.82 12.08
C GLN A 74 26.03 -5.36 12.05
N ASN A 75 26.75 -4.49 12.76
CA ASN A 75 26.53 -3.05 12.66
C ASN A 75 27.45 -2.49 11.58
N TYR A 76 26.85 -1.79 10.62
CA TYR A 76 27.60 -1.05 9.61
C TYR A 76 27.10 0.40 9.57
N ARG A 77 27.96 1.34 9.95
CA ARG A 77 27.65 2.79 10.00
C ARG A 77 26.39 3.13 10.79
N GLY A 78 26.19 2.46 11.93
CA GLY A 78 25.06 2.71 12.82
C GLY A 78 23.75 1.99 12.43
N ARG A 79 23.77 1.16 11.38
CA ARG A 79 22.62 0.35 10.95
C ARG A 79 22.92 -1.14 11.01
N ASN A 80 21.91 -1.92 11.38
CA ASN A 80 22.01 -3.38 11.30
C ASN A 80 22.02 -3.82 9.85
N GLN A 81 22.95 -4.72 9.52
CA GLN A 81 23.14 -5.27 8.19
C GLN A 81 23.38 -6.78 8.32
N LEU A 82 22.83 -7.57 7.41
CA LEU A 82 23.04 -9.00 7.36
C LEU A 82 24.24 -9.32 6.45
N ARG A 83 25.28 -9.90 7.00
CA ARG A 83 26.38 -10.50 6.24
C ARG A 83 25.99 -11.92 5.87
N ILE A 84 25.67 -12.14 4.59
CA ILE A 84 25.30 -13.45 4.06
C ILE A 84 26.52 -14.37 4.03
N ARG A 85 26.41 -15.56 4.65
CA ARG A 85 27.36 -16.67 4.54
C ARG A 85 26.91 -17.69 3.51
N HIS A 86 25.60 -17.98 3.49
CA HIS A 86 24.99 -18.88 2.53
C HIS A 86 23.59 -18.38 2.19
N ILE A 87 23.23 -18.50 0.91
CA ILE A 87 21.91 -18.14 0.39
C ILE A 87 21.51 -19.13 -0.71
N ARG A 88 20.25 -19.53 -0.73
CA ARG A 88 19.65 -20.28 -1.82
C ARG A 88 18.22 -19.82 -2.07
N PRO A 89 17.71 -19.90 -3.30
CA PRO A 89 16.27 -19.76 -3.55
C PRO A 89 15.46 -20.79 -2.75
N ALA A 90 14.25 -20.42 -2.36
CA ALA A 90 13.30 -21.38 -1.83
C ALA A 90 12.90 -22.38 -2.94
N SER A 91 12.75 -23.64 -2.55
CA SER A 91 12.24 -24.71 -3.42
C SER A 91 10.74 -24.94 -3.18
N PRO A 92 10.03 -25.61 -4.10
CA PRO A 92 8.62 -25.97 -3.90
C PRO A 92 8.35 -26.85 -2.65
N GLU A 93 9.41 -27.52 -2.15
CA GLU A 93 9.33 -28.38 -0.96
C GLU A 93 9.50 -27.61 0.37
N ASP A 94 9.97 -26.36 0.30
CA ASP A 94 10.12 -25.52 1.49
C ASP A 94 8.72 -25.07 1.97
N PRO A 95 8.43 -25.13 3.29
CA PRO A 95 7.13 -24.84 3.85
C PRO A 95 6.92 -23.32 4.00
N VAL A 96 6.94 -22.56 2.90
CA VAL A 96 6.85 -21.11 2.88
C VAL A 96 5.95 -20.61 1.75
N ASN A 97 5.13 -19.61 2.08
CA ASN A 97 4.30 -18.89 1.12
C ASN A 97 4.68 -17.40 1.10
N LEU A 98 4.39 -16.72 0.02
CA LEU A 98 4.71 -15.30 -0.13
C LEU A 98 4.06 -14.43 0.98
N SER A 99 2.83 -14.77 1.38
CA SER A 99 2.10 -14.12 2.47
C SER A 99 2.85 -14.15 3.82
N ASP A 100 3.73 -15.12 4.05
CA ASP A 100 4.47 -15.26 5.30
C ASP A 100 5.53 -14.15 5.51
N PHE A 101 5.84 -13.42 4.43
CA PHE A 101 6.91 -12.41 4.42
C PHE A 101 6.41 -10.98 4.24
N LEU A 102 5.12 -10.81 3.99
CA LEU A 102 4.53 -9.52 3.71
C LEU A 102 3.71 -9.05 4.92
N GLU A 103 3.85 -7.78 5.27
CA GLU A 103 2.88 -7.13 6.14
C GLU A 103 1.53 -7.15 5.41
N THR A 104 0.47 -7.58 6.08
CA THR A 104 -0.88 -7.67 5.52
C THR A 104 -1.85 -6.82 6.32
N ALA A 105 -2.97 -6.44 5.71
CA ALA A 105 -4.06 -5.81 6.43
C ALA A 105 -4.50 -6.65 7.66
N PRO A 106 -4.88 -6.01 8.77
CA PRO A 106 -5.31 -6.72 9.99
C PRO A 106 -6.71 -7.37 9.85
N VAL A 107 -7.37 -7.17 8.71
CA VAL A 107 -8.71 -7.67 8.38
C VAL A 107 -8.60 -8.58 7.16
N SER A 108 -9.35 -9.68 7.13
CA SER A 108 -9.32 -10.63 6.02
C SER A 108 -9.91 -10.03 4.72
N GLN A 109 -9.44 -10.51 3.58
CA GLN A 109 -9.97 -10.07 2.27
C GLN A 109 -11.47 -10.34 2.14
N ASP A 110 -11.96 -11.47 2.67
CA ASP A 110 -13.39 -11.82 2.64
C ASP A 110 -14.25 -10.85 3.47
N GLU A 111 -13.77 -10.42 4.62
CA GLU A 111 -14.46 -9.42 5.44
C GLU A 111 -14.48 -8.05 4.76
N MET A 112 -13.35 -7.63 4.17
CA MET A 112 -13.26 -6.37 3.46
C MET A 112 -14.19 -6.33 2.24
N ILE A 113 -14.16 -7.34 1.38
CA ILE A 113 -15.02 -7.37 0.18
C ILE A 113 -16.50 -7.50 0.54
N SER A 114 -16.84 -8.25 1.59
CA SER A 114 -18.22 -8.37 2.08
C SER A 114 -18.74 -7.01 2.54
N LYS A 115 -17.95 -6.27 3.32
CA LYS A 115 -18.29 -4.93 3.77
C LYS A 115 -18.47 -3.94 2.60
N ILE A 116 -17.51 -3.87 1.68
CA ILE A 116 -17.62 -2.98 0.51
C ILE A 116 -18.86 -3.32 -0.33
N THR A 117 -19.11 -4.61 -0.52
CA THR A 117 -20.28 -5.09 -1.27
C THR A 117 -21.59 -4.66 -0.59
N GLN A 118 -21.66 -4.70 0.75
CA GLN A 118 -22.81 -4.20 1.50
C GLN A 118 -23.07 -2.72 1.21
N PHE A 119 -22.06 -1.86 1.25
CA PHE A 119 -22.21 -0.44 0.92
C PHE A 119 -22.70 -0.21 -0.52
N ILE A 120 -22.23 -1.03 -1.48
CA ILE A 120 -22.73 -0.97 -2.86
C ILE A 120 -24.23 -1.33 -2.93
N PHE A 121 -24.65 -2.37 -2.19
CA PHE A 121 -26.08 -2.76 -2.16
C PHE A 121 -26.98 -1.74 -1.44
N GLU A 122 -26.46 -0.93 -0.55
CA GLU A 122 -27.19 0.14 0.13
C GLU A 122 -27.45 1.36 -0.79
N MET A 123 -26.72 1.49 -1.90
CA MET A 123 -26.92 2.57 -2.88
C MET A 123 -28.29 2.45 -3.57
N LYS A 124 -29.01 3.57 -3.64
CA LYS A 124 -30.37 3.67 -4.21
C LYS A 124 -30.36 4.09 -5.67
N ASN A 125 -29.38 4.89 -6.09
CA ASN A 125 -29.22 5.30 -7.48
C ASN A 125 -28.67 4.12 -8.31
N PRO A 126 -29.47 3.57 -9.26
CA PRO A 126 -29.08 2.36 -9.99
C PRO A 126 -27.88 2.60 -10.93
N ASN A 127 -27.69 3.81 -11.44
CA ASN A 127 -26.57 4.13 -12.33
C ASN A 127 -25.26 4.15 -11.55
N ILE A 128 -25.21 4.84 -10.42
CA ILE A 128 -24.04 4.89 -9.53
C ILE A 128 -23.70 3.48 -9.04
N GLN A 129 -24.70 2.73 -8.56
CA GLN A 129 -24.51 1.36 -8.06
C GLN A 129 -23.93 0.43 -9.14
N ARG A 130 -24.49 0.47 -10.36
CA ARG A 130 -24.06 -0.40 -11.48
C ARG A 130 -22.65 -0.10 -11.93
N ILE A 131 -22.26 1.19 -12.07
CA ILE A 131 -20.90 1.60 -12.45
C ILE A 131 -19.93 1.16 -11.37
N THR A 132 -20.20 1.47 -10.10
CA THR A 132 -19.32 1.11 -8.97
C THR A 132 -19.10 -0.39 -8.87
N ARG A 133 -20.19 -1.17 -8.93
CA ARG A 133 -20.11 -2.64 -8.89
C ARG A 133 -19.37 -3.22 -10.08
N HIS A 134 -19.59 -2.69 -11.29
CA HIS A 134 -18.92 -3.17 -12.50
C HIS A 134 -17.40 -2.97 -12.40
N LEU A 135 -16.97 -1.79 -12.01
CA LEU A 135 -15.55 -1.46 -11.89
C LEU A 135 -14.86 -2.23 -10.74
N LEU A 136 -15.50 -2.34 -9.58
CA LEU A 136 -14.95 -3.14 -8.49
C LEU A 136 -14.82 -4.62 -8.91
N LYS A 137 -15.84 -5.20 -9.52
CA LYS A 137 -15.80 -6.59 -9.99
C LYS A 137 -14.70 -6.82 -11.04
N LYS A 138 -14.52 -5.87 -11.97
CA LYS A 138 -13.49 -5.93 -13.01
C LYS A 138 -12.07 -6.00 -12.42
N HIS A 139 -11.84 -5.34 -11.30
CA HIS A 139 -10.52 -5.20 -10.69
C HIS A 139 -10.38 -5.87 -9.31
N GLN A 140 -11.37 -6.68 -8.89
CA GLN A 140 -11.51 -7.18 -7.52
C GLN A 140 -10.24 -7.91 -7.01
N GLU A 141 -9.68 -8.78 -7.80
CA GLU A 141 -8.49 -9.58 -7.43
C GLU A 141 -7.31 -8.65 -7.10
N SER A 142 -6.93 -7.79 -8.03
CA SER A 142 -5.85 -6.83 -7.81
C SER A 142 -6.17 -5.83 -6.70
N PHE A 143 -7.41 -5.36 -6.59
CA PHE A 143 -7.85 -4.44 -5.54
C PHE A 143 -7.66 -5.04 -4.14
N LEU A 144 -7.91 -6.34 -3.97
CA LEU A 144 -7.74 -7.04 -2.70
C LEU A 144 -6.28 -7.37 -2.37
N GLU A 145 -5.38 -7.33 -3.33
CA GLU A 145 -3.97 -7.66 -3.12
C GLU A 145 -3.07 -6.42 -3.02
N TYR A 146 -3.41 -5.34 -3.69
CA TYR A 146 -2.51 -4.20 -3.85
C TYR A 146 -2.40 -3.34 -2.60
N PRO A 147 -1.22 -2.71 -2.36
CA PRO A 147 -1.07 -1.68 -1.36
C PRO A 147 -1.75 -0.39 -1.80
N ALA A 148 -2.10 0.47 -0.86
CA ALA A 148 -2.65 1.81 -1.18
C ALA A 148 -1.58 2.78 -1.69
N ALA A 149 -0.30 2.56 -1.35
CA ALA A 149 0.81 3.40 -1.77
C ALA A 149 2.11 2.59 -1.87
N THR A 150 3.09 3.12 -2.62
CA THR A 150 4.45 2.56 -2.67
C THR A 150 5.28 2.91 -1.44
N LYS A 151 4.90 3.97 -0.71
CA LYS A 151 5.50 4.48 0.53
C LYS A 151 4.45 5.26 1.32
N ASN A 152 4.65 5.42 2.61
CA ASN A 152 3.93 6.24 3.57
C ASN A 152 2.76 5.56 4.29
N HIS A 153 1.62 5.29 3.65
CA HIS A 153 0.43 4.74 4.32
C HIS A 153 -0.06 3.49 3.58
N HIS A 154 -0.60 2.52 4.35
CA HIS A 154 -1.17 1.27 3.82
C HIS A 154 -0.29 0.58 2.75
N GLU A 155 1.05 0.62 2.92
CA GLU A 155 2.03 0.03 1.99
C GLU A 155 2.21 -1.50 2.17
N PHE A 156 1.18 -2.16 2.65
CA PHE A 156 1.11 -3.60 2.88
C PHE A 156 0.11 -4.27 1.95
N VAL A 157 0.17 -5.59 1.86
CA VAL A 157 -0.77 -6.39 1.05
C VAL A 157 -2.20 -6.14 1.54
N SER A 158 -3.12 -5.96 0.60
CA SER A 158 -4.51 -5.57 0.87
C SER A 158 -4.68 -4.17 1.46
N GLY A 159 -3.64 -3.34 1.44
CA GLY A 159 -3.66 -1.99 1.99
C GLY A 159 -4.70 -1.10 1.30
N LEU A 160 -4.89 -1.24 -0.01
CA LEU A 160 -5.88 -0.49 -0.79
C LEU A 160 -7.31 -0.83 -0.35
N ALA A 161 -7.64 -2.11 -0.21
CA ALA A 161 -8.96 -2.54 0.26
C ALA A 161 -9.20 -2.13 1.71
N TYR A 162 -8.18 -2.22 2.57
CA TYR A 162 -8.27 -1.81 3.96
C TYR A 162 -8.52 -0.31 4.11
N HIS A 163 -7.79 0.52 3.37
CA HIS A 163 -8.00 1.96 3.28
C HIS A 163 -9.44 2.30 2.90
N VAL A 164 -9.96 1.69 1.83
CA VAL A 164 -11.36 1.89 1.40
C VAL A 164 -12.36 1.48 2.48
N THR A 165 -12.15 0.35 3.17
CA THR A 165 -13.08 -0.08 4.24
C THR A 165 -13.07 0.86 5.45
N SER A 166 -11.92 1.40 5.84
CA SER A 166 -11.79 2.42 6.88
C SER A 166 -12.49 3.71 6.48
N MET A 167 -12.25 4.18 5.26
CA MET A 167 -12.91 5.37 4.73
C MET A 167 -14.44 5.22 4.61
N LEU A 168 -14.96 4.03 4.29
CA LEU A 168 -16.41 3.79 4.26
C LEU A 168 -17.07 3.94 5.63
N ASP A 169 -16.41 3.51 6.71
CA ASP A 169 -16.91 3.74 8.07
C ASP A 169 -16.96 5.23 8.41
N LEU A 170 -15.91 5.98 8.06
CA LEU A 170 -15.88 7.43 8.23
C LEU A 170 -16.97 8.11 7.40
N ALA A 171 -17.11 7.73 6.13
CA ALA A 171 -18.11 8.25 5.22
C ALA A 171 -19.53 8.04 5.76
N LYS A 172 -19.82 6.84 6.28
CA LYS A 172 -21.10 6.52 6.90
C LYS A 172 -21.37 7.40 8.11
N ALA A 173 -20.42 7.52 9.04
CA ALA A 173 -20.56 8.32 10.24
C ALA A 173 -20.82 9.79 9.90
N ILE A 174 -20.09 10.34 8.93
CA ILE A 174 -20.26 11.74 8.47
C ILE A 174 -21.61 11.92 7.76
N ALA A 175 -22.00 11.01 6.89
CA ALA A 175 -23.28 11.11 6.17
C ALA A 175 -24.50 10.93 7.10
N ASP A 176 -24.36 10.24 8.21
CA ASP A 176 -25.40 10.14 9.23
C ASP A 176 -25.54 11.46 10.05
N LEU A 177 -24.43 12.20 10.22
CA LEU A 177 -24.45 13.53 10.85
C LEU A 177 -24.92 14.63 9.92
N TYR A 178 -24.67 14.50 8.61
CA TYR A 178 -25.00 15.51 7.60
C TYR A 178 -25.94 14.92 6.54
N PRO A 179 -27.27 14.85 6.78
CA PRO A 179 -28.25 14.25 5.88
C PRO A 179 -28.36 14.91 4.49
N SER A 180 -27.75 16.09 4.31
CA SER A 180 -27.70 16.78 3.02
C SER A 180 -26.66 16.21 2.07
N LEU A 181 -25.82 15.27 2.50
CA LEU A 181 -24.87 14.56 1.66
C LEU A 181 -25.59 13.45 0.87
N ASP A 182 -25.26 13.29 -0.38
CA ASP A 182 -25.65 12.14 -1.18
C ASP A 182 -24.76 10.95 -0.81
N LYS A 183 -25.37 9.97 -0.10
CA LYS A 183 -24.65 8.78 0.35
C LYS A 183 -24.13 7.93 -0.79
N ASP A 184 -24.88 7.84 -1.88
CA ASP A 184 -24.53 7.00 -3.03
C ASP A 184 -23.30 7.56 -3.73
N LEU A 185 -23.25 8.88 -3.95
CA LEU A 185 -22.07 9.55 -4.50
C LEU A 185 -20.86 9.42 -3.58
N LEU A 186 -21.04 9.65 -2.27
CA LEU A 186 -19.93 9.59 -1.32
C LEU A 186 -19.33 8.17 -1.22
N TYR A 187 -20.18 7.14 -1.09
CA TYR A 187 -19.72 5.75 -1.01
C TYR A 187 -19.06 5.30 -2.32
N ALA A 188 -19.65 5.64 -3.46
CA ALA A 188 -19.05 5.35 -4.76
C ALA A 188 -17.70 6.07 -4.92
N GLY A 189 -17.61 7.33 -4.52
CA GLY A 189 -16.37 8.08 -4.51
C GLY A 189 -15.29 7.40 -3.67
N VAL A 190 -15.61 6.97 -2.45
CA VAL A 190 -14.68 6.23 -1.59
C VAL A 190 -14.21 4.92 -2.23
N ILE A 191 -15.10 4.16 -2.86
CA ILE A 191 -14.73 2.87 -3.49
C ILE A 191 -13.86 3.07 -4.73
N LEU A 192 -14.11 4.13 -5.50
CA LEU A 192 -13.51 4.32 -6.82
C LEU A 192 -12.28 5.23 -6.83
N HIS A 193 -12.09 6.13 -5.83
CA HIS A 193 -11.07 7.19 -5.92
C HIS A 193 -9.68 6.66 -6.25
N ASP A 194 -9.29 5.58 -5.61
CA ASP A 194 -7.96 4.97 -5.69
C ASP A 194 -7.93 3.65 -6.48
N LEU A 195 -9.06 3.17 -7.00
CA LEU A 195 -9.12 1.90 -7.72
C LEU A 195 -8.20 1.90 -8.97
N GLY A 196 -7.91 3.06 -9.54
CA GLY A 196 -6.95 3.21 -10.63
C GLY A 196 -5.51 2.78 -10.30
N LYS A 197 -5.18 2.67 -9.01
CA LYS A 197 -3.85 2.20 -8.54
C LYS A 197 -3.54 0.76 -8.96
N VAL A 198 -4.55 -0.07 -9.19
CA VAL A 198 -4.34 -1.44 -9.70
C VAL A 198 -3.84 -1.48 -11.15
N ILE A 199 -3.95 -0.37 -11.87
CA ILE A 199 -3.39 -0.19 -13.23
C ILE A 199 -2.10 0.64 -13.16
N GLU A 200 -2.04 1.59 -12.25
CA GLU A 200 -0.89 2.46 -12.03
C GLU A 200 0.32 1.66 -11.53
N LEU A 201 0.11 0.69 -10.64
CA LEU A 201 1.15 -0.06 -9.95
C LEU A 201 1.36 -1.46 -10.55
N SER A 202 2.56 -2.02 -10.36
CA SER A 202 2.96 -3.29 -10.97
C SER A 202 2.54 -4.54 -10.19
N GLY A 203 2.07 -4.39 -8.97
CA GLY A 203 1.68 -5.52 -8.09
C GLY A 203 1.93 -5.25 -6.61
N PRO A 204 1.57 -6.22 -5.74
CA PRO A 204 1.63 -6.05 -4.29
C PRO A 204 3.06 -6.17 -3.72
N VAL A 205 3.98 -6.76 -4.46
CA VAL A 205 5.38 -7.00 -4.02
C VAL A 205 6.34 -6.19 -4.86
N SER A 206 7.32 -5.54 -4.21
CA SER A 206 8.28 -4.66 -4.89
C SER A 206 7.59 -3.67 -5.82
N THR A 207 6.53 -3.08 -5.33
CA THR A 207 5.62 -2.21 -6.06
C THR A 207 6.37 -1.08 -6.77
N SER A 208 6.21 -1.00 -8.08
CA SER A 208 6.74 0.05 -8.94
C SER A 208 5.63 0.61 -9.83
N TYR A 209 5.87 1.76 -10.43
CA TYR A 209 4.90 2.31 -11.39
C TYR A 209 5.00 1.58 -12.72
N THR A 210 3.86 1.24 -13.32
CA THR A 210 3.78 0.79 -14.72
C THR A 210 4.11 1.96 -15.66
N VAL A 211 4.34 1.68 -16.95
CA VAL A 211 4.52 2.74 -17.95
C VAL A 211 3.30 3.64 -18.02
N VAL A 212 2.10 3.05 -18.02
CA VAL A 212 0.82 3.78 -18.02
C VAL A 212 0.66 4.59 -16.73
N GLY A 213 1.01 4.01 -15.59
CA GLY A 213 0.98 4.67 -14.30
C GLY A 213 1.88 5.91 -14.23
N ASN A 214 3.12 5.79 -14.71
CA ASN A 214 4.05 6.93 -14.77
C ASN A 214 3.58 8.06 -15.68
N LEU A 215 2.91 7.74 -16.78
CA LEU A 215 2.48 8.74 -17.76
C LEU A 215 1.15 9.41 -17.42
N LEU A 216 0.21 8.68 -16.82
CA LEU A 216 -1.16 9.16 -16.64
C LEU A 216 -1.57 9.35 -15.18
N GLY A 217 -1.01 8.57 -14.25
CA GLY A 217 -1.43 8.54 -12.85
C GLY A 217 -2.81 7.90 -12.64
N HIS A 218 -3.06 7.34 -11.45
CA HIS A 218 -4.31 6.61 -11.12
C HIS A 218 -5.57 7.47 -11.27
N ILE A 219 -5.50 8.77 -10.97
CA ILE A 219 -6.62 9.71 -11.09
C ILE A 219 -7.15 9.74 -12.54
N THR A 220 -6.26 10.03 -13.50
CA THR A 220 -6.62 10.11 -14.91
C THR A 220 -7.05 8.76 -15.47
N ILE A 221 -6.36 7.70 -15.07
CA ILE A 221 -6.72 6.32 -15.43
C ILE A 221 -8.15 6.03 -14.98
N MET A 222 -8.49 6.32 -13.72
CA MET A 222 -9.79 5.97 -13.16
C MET A 222 -10.93 6.81 -13.74
N VAL A 223 -10.71 8.10 -14.00
CA VAL A 223 -11.69 8.94 -14.72
C VAL A 223 -12.04 8.33 -16.08
N ASN A 224 -11.03 7.82 -16.81
CA ASN A 224 -11.25 7.16 -18.09
C ASN A 224 -11.97 5.80 -17.94
N GLU A 225 -11.62 5.00 -16.93
CA GLU A 225 -12.30 3.73 -16.65
C GLU A 225 -13.77 3.92 -16.28
N ILE A 226 -14.13 4.99 -15.54
CA ILE A 226 -15.53 5.34 -15.26
C ILE A 226 -16.28 5.64 -16.56
N GLY A 227 -15.70 6.42 -17.49
CA GLY A 227 -16.30 6.70 -18.79
C GLY A 227 -16.53 5.42 -19.60
N LYS A 228 -15.53 4.56 -19.72
CA LYS A 228 -15.65 3.26 -20.41
C LYS A 228 -16.74 2.37 -19.79
N ALA A 229 -16.77 2.27 -18.46
CA ALA A 229 -17.78 1.48 -17.76
C ALA A 229 -19.21 2.03 -18.01
N ALA A 230 -19.36 3.34 -18.05
CA ALA A 230 -20.63 3.97 -18.38
C ALA A 230 -21.07 3.62 -19.81
N ASP A 231 -20.17 3.71 -20.79
CA ASP A 231 -20.43 3.32 -22.19
C ASP A 231 -20.79 1.84 -22.30
N GLU A 232 -20.03 0.94 -21.68
CA GLU A 232 -20.29 -0.51 -21.65
C GLU A 232 -21.65 -0.87 -21.03
N LEU A 233 -22.10 -0.08 -20.05
CA LEU A 233 -23.37 -0.29 -19.35
C LEU A 233 -24.55 0.45 -19.99
N GLY A 234 -24.29 1.28 -21.01
CA GLY A 234 -25.29 2.14 -21.64
C GLY A 234 -25.82 3.21 -20.69
N ILE A 235 -24.98 3.72 -19.79
CA ILE A 235 -25.31 4.75 -18.80
C ILE A 235 -24.73 6.08 -19.28
N SER A 236 -25.54 7.12 -19.27
CA SER A 236 -25.14 8.49 -19.59
C SER A 236 -25.85 9.45 -18.64
N GLY A 237 -25.29 10.64 -18.44
CA GLY A 237 -25.91 11.67 -17.61
C GLY A 237 -25.00 12.25 -16.54
N GLU A 238 -25.61 12.97 -15.63
CA GLU A 238 -24.91 13.73 -14.59
C GLU A 238 -24.17 12.82 -13.60
N GLU A 239 -24.72 11.63 -13.31
CA GLU A 239 -24.09 10.68 -12.38
C GLU A 239 -22.68 10.27 -12.83
N VAL A 240 -22.46 10.07 -14.14
CA VAL A 240 -21.14 9.74 -14.69
C VAL A 240 -20.17 10.89 -14.46
N LEU A 241 -20.61 12.12 -14.74
CA LEU A 241 -19.82 13.34 -14.53
C LEU A 241 -19.48 13.54 -13.05
N MET A 242 -20.44 13.28 -12.13
CA MET A 242 -20.20 13.41 -10.70
C MET A 242 -19.19 12.37 -10.19
N LEU A 243 -19.30 11.11 -10.62
CA LEU A 243 -18.33 10.07 -10.29
C LEU A 243 -16.92 10.41 -10.80
N GLN A 244 -16.82 10.90 -12.04
CA GLN A 244 -15.55 11.36 -12.59
C GLN A 244 -14.97 12.54 -11.80
N HIS A 245 -15.82 13.50 -11.39
CA HIS A 245 -15.38 14.65 -10.58
C HIS A 245 -14.89 14.25 -9.20
N LEU A 246 -15.57 13.32 -8.51
CA LEU A 246 -15.13 12.77 -7.22
C LEU A 246 -13.70 12.23 -7.33
N VAL A 247 -13.42 11.37 -8.31
CA VAL A 247 -12.09 10.81 -8.54
C VAL A 247 -11.09 11.89 -8.95
N LEU A 248 -11.48 12.79 -9.87
CA LEU A 248 -10.57 13.82 -10.38
C LEU A 248 -10.06 14.77 -9.30
N SER A 249 -10.87 15.04 -8.28
CA SER A 249 -10.63 16.07 -7.27
C SER A 249 -10.24 15.55 -5.89
N HIS A 250 -10.16 14.23 -5.67
CA HIS A 250 -10.04 13.67 -4.30
C HIS A 250 -8.75 14.06 -3.55
N HIS A 251 -7.65 14.36 -4.22
CA HIS A 251 -6.45 14.91 -3.55
C HIS A 251 -6.61 16.38 -3.15
N GLY A 252 -7.65 17.08 -3.62
CA GLY A 252 -8.02 18.44 -3.22
C GLY A 252 -7.22 19.56 -3.84
N LYS A 253 -5.92 19.35 -4.13
CA LYS A 253 -4.99 20.39 -4.62
C LYS A 253 -4.22 19.91 -5.85
N ALA A 254 -3.87 20.88 -6.72
CA ALA A 254 -3.09 20.60 -7.93
C ALA A 254 -1.68 20.08 -7.60
N GLU A 255 -1.03 20.61 -6.56
CA GLU A 255 0.28 20.15 -6.09
C GLU A 255 0.28 18.71 -5.61
N TRP A 256 -0.91 18.16 -5.27
CA TRP A 256 -1.09 16.78 -4.83
C TRP A 256 -1.61 15.87 -5.96
N GLY A 257 -1.77 16.41 -7.17
CA GLY A 257 -2.12 15.64 -8.36
C GLY A 257 -3.57 15.77 -8.83
N SER A 258 -4.46 16.46 -8.10
CA SER A 258 -5.83 16.70 -8.56
C SER A 258 -5.88 17.91 -9.51
N PRO A 259 -6.23 17.74 -10.82
CA PRO A 259 -6.23 18.85 -11.76
C PRO A 259 -7.36 19.87 -11.50
N LYS A 260 -8.34 19.53 -10.68
CA LYS A 260 -9.43 20.40 -10.21
C LYS A 260 -9.63 20.22 -8.71
N PRO A 261 -9.95 21.29 -7.96
CA PRO A 261 -10.37 21.15 -6.58
C PRO A 261 -11.77 20.54 -6.48
N PRO A 262 -12.18 20.03 -5.31
CA PRO A 262 -13.55 19.60 -5.05
C PRO A 262 -14.55 20.75 -5.26
N LEU A 263 -15.62 20.50 -6.03
CA LEU A 263 -16.66 21.48 -6.35
C LEU A 263 -18.07 21.03 -5.94
N ILE A 264 -18.19 19.83 -5.36
CA ILE A 264 -19.43 19.35 -4.73
C ILE A 264 -19.12 18.90 -3.29
N LYS A 265 -20.15 18.87 -2.45
CA LYS A 265 -19.99 18.54 -1.02
C LYS A 265 -19.35 17.16 -0.81
N GLU A 266 -19.79 16.18 -1.56
CA GLU A 266 -19.32 14.81 -1.47
C GLU A 266 -17.84 14.68 -1.84
N ALA A 267 -17.37 15.47 -2.82
CA ALA A 267 -15.97 15.51 -3.19
C ALA A 267 -15.09 16.17 -2.12
N GLU A 268 -15.57 17.23 -1.48
CA GLU A 268 -14.88 17.87 -0.37
C GLU A 268 -14.77 16.91 0.83
N ILE A 269 -15.85 16.21 1.15
CA ILE A 269 -15.84 15.21 2.24
C ILE A 269 -14.94 14.03 1.90
N LEU A 270 -14.96 13.54 0.65
CA LEU A 270 -14.06 12.48 0.19
C LEU A 270 -12.60 12.88 0.40
N HIS A 271 -12.21 14.08 -0.04
CA HIS A 271 -10.87 14.61 0.17
C HIS A 271 -10.46 14.65 1.65
N LEU A 272 -11.36 15.12 2.53
CA LEU A 272 -11.08 15.21 3.96
C LEU A 272 -10.95 13.84 4.63
N ILE A 273 -11.79 12.88 4.26
CA ILE A 273 -11.76 11.50 4.78
C ILE A 273 -10.48 10.80 4.34
N ASP A 274 -10.11 10.88 3.08
CA ASP A 274 -8.88 10.31 2.53
C ASP A 274 -7.65 10.84 3.27
N ASN A 275 -7.56 12.15 3.40
CA ASN A 275 -6.46 12.81 4.12
C ASN A 275 -6.43 12.39 5.61
N LEU A 276 -7.60 12.25 6.25
CA LEU A 276 -7.70 11.82 7.64
C LEU A 276 -7.20 10.38 7.81
N ASP A 277 -7.68 9.44 7.01
CA ASP A 277 -7.30 8.03 7.10
C ASP A 277 -5.80 7.84 6.83
N ALA A 278 -5.28 8.45 5.78
CA ALA A 278 -3.87 8.42 5.45
C ALA A 278 -2.99 8.96 6.60
N LYS A 279 -3.36 10.09 7.21
CA LYS A 279 -2.63 10.68 8.33
C LYS A 279 -2.69 9.82 9.58
N MET A 280 -3.84 9.27 9.92
CA MET A 280 -4.00 8.39 11.08
C MET A 280 -3.13 7.13 10.94
N ASN A 281 -3.13 6.49 9.77
CA ASN A 281 -2.28 5.34 9.52
C ASN A 281 -0.78 5.66 9.66
N MET A 282 -0.32 6.80 9.10
CA MET A 282 1.07 7.25 9.27
C MET A 282 1.44 7.50 10.73
N LEU A 283 0.55 8.12 11.50
CA LEU A 283 0.75 8.41 12.93
C LEU A 283 0.83 7.14 13.75
N ASP A 284 -0.11 6.21 13.55
CA ASP A 284 -0.17 4.95 14.29
C ASP A 284 1.10 4.12 14.05
N ARG A 285 1.56 4.01 12.80
CA ARG A 285 2.82 3.34 12.47
C ARG A 285 4.05 4.01 13.09
N ALA A 286 4.12 5.34 13.08
CA ALA A 286 5.24 6.06 13.67
C ALA A 286 5.26 5.93 15.19
N LEU A 287 4.09 6.06 15.85
CA LEU A 287 3.96 5.94 17.30
C LEU A 287 4.15 4.50 17.80
N ALA A 288 3.87 3.48 16.99
CA ALA A 288 4.15 2.09 17.33
C ALA A 288 5.66 1.83 17.53
N ARG A 289 6.52 2.59 16.85
CA ARG A 289 7.99 2.42 16.87
C ARG A 289 8.70 3.12 18.04
N VAL A 290 7.99 3.93 18.82
CA VAL A 290 8.56 4.68 19.94
C VAL A 290 7.93 4.27 21.26
N LYS A 291 8.67 4.43 22.36
CA LYS A 291 8.17 4.14 23.71
C LYS A 291 7.29 5.27 24.22
N PRO A 292 6.35 4.99 25.17
CA PRO A 292 5.66 6.05 25.88
C PRO A 292 6.66 7.05 26.51
N GLY A 293 6.39 8.34 26.35
CA GLY A 293 7.28 9.41 26.81
C GLY A 293 8.30 9.91 25.79
N GLU A 294 8.32 9.33 24.59
CA GLU A 294 9.25 9.70 23.53
C GLU A 294 8.51 10.38 22.35
N PHE A 295 9.27 11.10 21.53
CA PHE A 295 8.80 11.65 20.25
C PHE A 295 9.20 10.73 19.10
N THR A 296 8.37 10.68 18.06
CA THR A 296 8.70 10.05 16.79
C THR A 296 9.84 10.80 16.10
N GLU A 297 10.48 10.18 15.12
CA GLU A 297 11.22 10.90 14.09
C GLU A 297 10.30 11.89 13.36
N ARG A 298 10.91 12.84 12.64
CA ARG A 298 10.15 13.79 11.82
C ARG A 298 9.48 13.08 10.65
N ILE A 299 8.18 13.27 10.50
CA ILE A 299 7.39 12.69 9.42
C ILE A 299 7.24 13.75 8.33
N PHE A 300 7.94 13.54 7.21
CA PHE A 300 7.96 14.50 6.09
C PHE A 300 6.54 14.78 5.55
N ALA A 301 5.72 13.74 5.36
CA ALA A 301 4.35 13.86 4.87
C ALA A 301 3.39 14.57 5.85
N LEU A 302 3.80 14.82 7.10
CA LEU A 302 3.07 15.56 8.12
C LEU A 302 3.80 16.88 8.47
N ASP A 303 4.16 17.65 7.47
CA ASP A 303 4.85 18.95 7.59
C ASP A 303 6.17 18.86 8.37
N ASN A 304 6.85 17.74 8.25
CA ASN A 304 8.13 17.45 8.91
C ASN A 304 8.07 17.56 10.45
N ARG A 305 6.91 17.24 11.05
CA ARG A 305 6.65 17.28 12.49
C ARG A 305 7.00 15.95 13.16
N SER A 306 7.36 16.03 14.45
CA SER A 306 7.47 14.89 15.36
C SER A 306 6.28 14.85 16.29
N PHE A 307 5.83 13.66 16.66
CA PHE A 307 4.65 13.46 17.50
C PHE A 307 5.04 12.75 18.79
N TYR A 308 4.52 13.24 19.91
CA TYR A 308 4.77 12.70 21.23
C TYR A 308 3.85 11.51 21.53
N LYS A 309 4.41 10.42 22.07
CA LYS A 309 3.61 9.30 22.58
C LYS A 309 3.35 9.49 24.07
N PRO A 310 2.11 9.78 24.48
CA PRO A 310 1.79 10.01 25.89
C PRO A 310 2.07 8.78 26.77
N THR A 311 2.47 9.04 28.03
CA THR A 311 2.76 7.98 29.01
C THR A 311 1.54 7.41 29.69
N PHE A 312 0.40 8.11 29.66
CA PHE A 312 -0.85 7.70 30.30
C PHE A 312 -1.75 6.81 29.41
N HIS A 313 -1.41 6.62 28.15
CA HIS A 313 -2.02 5.60 27.31
C HIS A 313 -1.34 4.24 27.55
N LYS A 314 -2.16 3.27 27.95
CA LYS A 314 -1.73 1.88 28.12
C LYS A 314 -1.76 1.16 26.77
#